data_eaf3b921b5828e1f414c01a14898dcba
#
_entry.id   eaf3b921b5828e1f414c01a14898dcba
#
_cell.length_a   1.000
_cell.length_b   1.000
_cell.length_c   1.000
_cell.angle_alpha   90.00
_cell.angle_beta   90.00
_cell.angle_gamma   90.00
#
_symmetry.space_group_name_H-M   'P 1'
#
loop_
_entity.id
_entity.type
_entity.pdbx_description
1 polymer ?
#
loop_
_entity_poly.entity_id
_entity_poly.type
_entity_poly.pdbx_seq_one_letter_code
_entity_poly.pdbx_strand_id
1 'polypeptide(L)'
;MNIYFDMDGTIADLYSVDNWLDDLRAENTRPYAEAKPLVNFSQLARLLNRLIAQGNTVNVISWGSRGGSSEYNKAVEAVKIEWLKKHLKSVHFESIIVLPYGTPKELYGNGILFDDEEHNRTTWGKGAYTEKEIFPILKKMVAEM
;
A
#
# COMPACT_ATOMS: atom_id res chain seq x y z
N MET A 1 17.47 1.15 3.12
CA MET A 1 16.24 1.00 3.92
C MET A 1 15.12 0.50 3.03
N ASN A 2 14.34 -0.46 3.50
CA ASN A 2 13.14 -0.91 2.80
C ASN A 2 11.95 -0.08 3.26
N ILE A 3 11.16 0.40 2.32
CA ILE A 3 9.96 1.20 2.60
C ILE A 3 8.77 0.40 2.10
N TYR A 4 7.81 0.15 2.98
CA TYR A 4 6.59 -0.60 2.68
C TYR A 4 5.37 0.28 2.83
N PHE A 5 4.44 0.14 1.90
CA PHE A 5 3.13 0.81 1.95
C PHE A 5 2.02 -0.24 1.98
N ASP A 6 1.09 -0.09 2.92
CA ASP A 6 -0.24 -0.67 2.79
C ASP A 6 -1.01 0.07 1.69
N MET A 7 -2.04 -0.52 1.11
CA MET A 7 -2.82 0.13 0.05
C MET A 7 -4.12 0.72 0.57
N ASP A 8 -5.07 -0.11 0.92
CA ASP A 8 -6.44 0.33 1.24
C ASP A 8 -6.45 1.16 2.53
N GLY A 9 -6.88 2.41 2.43
CA GLY A 9 -6.89 3.34 3.55
C GLY A 9 -5.55 4.05 3.81
N THR A 10 -4.50 3.68 3.10
CA THR A 10 -3.16 4.27 3.23
C THR A 10 -2.79 5.10 2.00
N ILE A 11 -2.75 4.50 0.83
CA ILE A 11 -2.48 5.22 -0.42
C ILE A 11 -3.65 5.14 -1.40
N ALA A 12 -4.54 4.16 -1.25
CA ALA A 12 -5.72 3.96 -2.09
C ALA A 12 -6.99 4.19 -1.26
N ASP A 13 -7.90 5.02 -1.77
CA ASP A 13 -9.14 5.39 -1.08
C ASP A 13 -10.27 4.41 -1.44
N LEU A 14 -10.10 3.17 -1.03
CA LEU A 14 -11.11 2.12 -1.23
C LEU A 14 -12.43 2.47 -0.54
N TYR A 15 -12.35 2.99 0.67
CA TYR A 15 -13.52 3.17 1.54
C TYR A 15 -14.43 4.31 1.11
N SER A 16 -13.98 5.18 0.21
CA SER A 16 -14.80 6.25 -0.39
C SER A 16 -15.46 5.84 -1.70
N VAL A 17 -15.20 4.64 -2.20
CA VAL A 17 -15.87 4.13 -3.40
C VAL A 17 -17.29 3.73 -3.04
N ASP A 18 -18.27 4.22 -3.82
CA ASP A 18 -19.68 3.89 -3.61
C ASP A 18 -19.91 2.38 -3.64
N ASN A 19 -20.64 1.87 -2.64
CA ASN A 19 -20.98 0.45 -2.52
C ASN A 19 -19.77 -0.50 -2.42
N TRP A 20 -18.63 0.00 -1.94
CA TRP A 20 -17.40 -0.82 -1.89
C TRP A 20 -17.60 -2.12 -1.11
N LEU A 21 -18.30 -2.08 0.03
CA LEU A 21 -18.48 -3.27 0.86
C LEU A 21 -19.41 -4.29 0.20
N ASP A 22 -20.52 -3.84 -0.38
CA ASP A 22 -21.45 -4.72 -1.09
C ASP A 22 -20.77 -5.37 -2.29
N ASP A 23 -19.96 -4.62 -3.03
CA ASP A 23 -19.22 -5.14 -4.16
C ASP A 23 -18.16 -6.16 -3.75
N LEU A 24 -17.45 -5.93 -2.65
CA LEU A 24 -16.50 -6.90 -2.12
C LEU A 24 -17.22 -8.19 -1.70
N ARG A 25 -18.35 -8.08 -1.03
CA ARG A 25 -19.16 -9.24 -0.65
C ARG A 25 -19.70 -10.01 -1.85
N ALA A 26 -19.95 -9.31 -2.95
CA ALA A 26 -20.36 -9.92 -4.22
C ALA A 26 -19.16 -10.39 -5.06
N GLU A 27 -17.96 -10.32 -4.53
CA GLU A 27 -16.71 -10.68 -5.21
C GLU A 27 -16.48 -9.90 -6.50
N ASN A 28 -16.78 -8.60 -6.47
CA ASN A 28 -16.52 -7.66 -7.55
C ASN A 28 -15.25 -6.87 -7.25
N THR A 29 -14.31 -6.83 -8.19
CA THR A 29 -13.04 -6.10 -8.02
C THR A 29 -13.15 -4.60 -8.30
N ARG A 30 -14.32 -4.12 -8.76
CA ARG A 30 -14.53 -2.71 -9.14
C ARG A 30 -14.03 -1.71 -8.10
N PRO A 31 -14.32 -1.85 -6.79
CA PRO A 31 -13.86 -0.85 -5.82
C PRO A 31 -12.34 -0.68 -5.78
N TYR A 32 -11.60 -1.78 -5.93
CA TYR A 32 -10.14 -1.72 -5.97
C TYR A 32 -9.64 -1.00 -7.22
N ALA A 33 -10.30 -1.22 -8.35
CA ALA A 33 -9.92 -0.58 -9.61
C ALA A 33 -10.25 0.92 -9.63
N GLU A 34 -11.36 1.32 -9.02
CA GLU A 34 -11.87 2.69 -9.03
C GLU A 34 -11.38 3.56 -7.89
N ALA A 35 -10.71 3.00 -6.90
CA ALA A 35 -10.18 3.76 -5.77
C ALA A 35 -9.28 4.89 -6.26
N LYS A 36 -9.45 6.07 -5.64
CA LYS A 36 -8.61 7.23 -5.95
C LYS A 36 -7.37 7.25 -5.06
N PRO A 37 -6.28 7.88 -5.49
CA PRO A 37 -5.16 8.14 -4.61
C PRO A 37 -5.59 8.95 -3.37
N LEU A 38 -5.13 8.52 -2.19
CA LEU A 38 -5.38 9.24 -0.93
C LEU A 38 -4.47 10.42 -0.70
N VAL A 39 -3.35 10.48 -1.42
CA VAL A 39 -2.34 11.53 -1.28
C VAL A 39 -1.98 12.05 -2.67
N ASN A 40 -1.20 13.14 -2.70
CA ASN A 40 -0.69 13.68 -3.98
C ASN A 40 0.35 12.72 -4.56
N PHE A 41 -0.02 11.95 -5.59
CA PHE A 41 0.86 10.95 -6.19
C PHE A 41 1.98 11.55 -7.03
N SER A 42 1.84 12.77 -7.55
CA SER A 42 2.97 13.45 -8.19
C SER A 42 4.08 13.72 -7.19
N GLN A 43 3.73 14.22 -6.00
CA GLN A 43 4.69 14.47 -4.94
C GLN A 43 5.24 13.15 -4.39
N LEU A 44 4.38 12.15 -4.18
CA LEU A 44 4.81 10.84 -3.69
C LEU A 44 5.82 10.20 -4.65
N ALA A 45 5.52 10.19 -5.93
CA ALA A 45 6.41 9.61 -6.93
C ALA A 45 7.78 10.28 -6.94
N ARG A 46 7.82 11.61 -6.84
CA ARG A 46 9.10 12.35 -6.80
C ARG A 46 9.93 11.96 -5.58
N LEU A 47 9.31 11.90 -4.41
CA LEU A 47 10.00 11.52 -3.16
C LEU A 47 10.50 10.07 -3.24
N LEU A 48 9.64 9.15 -3.69
CA LEU A 48 10.01 7.75 -3.79
C LEU A 48 11.15 7.52 -4.79
N ASN A 49 11.12 8.19 -5.93
CA ASN A 49 12.17 8.05 -6.93
C ASN A 49 13.51 8.62 -6.43
N ARG A 50 13.48 9.70 -5.63
CA ARG A 50 14.70 10.20 -4.98
C ARG A 50 15.24 9.19 -3.97
N LEU A 51 14.36 8.60 -3.16
CA LEU A 51 14.77 7.60 -2.16
C LEU A 51 15.32 6.34 -2.82
N ILE A 52 14.75 5.91 -3.93
CA ILE A 52 15.28 4.79 -4.71
C ILE A 52 16.68 5.12 -5.24
N ALA A 53 16.87 6.32 -5.77
CA ALA A 53 18.18 6.78 -6.22
C ALA A 53 19.22 6.85 -5.09
N GLN A 54 18.78 7.02 -3.86
CA GLN A 54 19.62 7.04 -2.66
C GLN A 54 19.86 5.65 -2.05
N GLY A 55 19.41 4.59 -2.72
CA GLY A 55 19.67 3.21 -2.31
C GLY A 55 18.55 2.54 -1.50
N ASN A 56 17.39 3.18 -1.37
CA ASN A 56 16.23 2.58 -0.70
C ASN A 56 15.39 1.75 -1.66
N THR A 57 14.62 0.79 -1.12
CA THR A 57 13.63 0.04 -1.91
C THR A 57 12.23 0.48 -1.53
N VAL A 58 11.33 0.46 -2.50
CA VAL A 58 9.90 0.76 -2.31
C VAL A 58 9.11 -0.50 -2.56
N ASN A 59 8.25 -0.83 -1.61
CA ASN A 59 7.50 -2.09 -1.61
C ASN A 59 6.05 -1.81 -1.22
N VAL A 60 5.16 -2.69 -1.64
CA VAL A 60 3.78 -2.72 -1.19
C VAL A 60 3.52 -4.03 -0.45
N ILE A 61 2.85 -3.95 0.69
CA ILE A 61 2.39 -5.10 1.44
C ILE A 61 0.94 -4.85 1.86
N SER A 62 0.03 -5.60 1.26
CA SER A 62 -1.40 -5.40 1.38
C SER A 62 -2.12 -6.72 1.65
N TRP A 63 -3.30 -6.65 2.21
CA TRP A 63 -4.16 -7.81 2.40
C TRP A 63 -5.16 -7.96 1.27
N GLY A 64 -5.53 -9.20 0.97
CA GLY A 64 -6.68 -9.52 0.15
C GLY A 64 -7.99 -9.21 0.89
N SER A 65 -9.11 -9.48 0.25
CA SER A 65 -10.43 -9.21 0.81
C SER A 65 -10.76 -10.21 1.93
N ARG A 66 -11.30 -9.70 3.03
CA ARG A 66 -11.76 -10.54 4.14
C ARG A 66 -12.88 -11.46 3.69
N GLY A 67 -12.70 -12.77 3.91
CA GLY A 67 -13.69 -13.77 3.54
C GLY A 67 -13.83 -14.03 2.04
N GLY A 68 -12.98 -13.42 1.21
CA GLY A 68 -13.00 -13.65 -0.23
C GLY A 68 -12.51 -15.04 -0.62
N SER A 69 -13.04 -15.55 -1.74
CA SER A 69 -12.56 -16.81 -2.30
C SER A 69 -11.10 -16.68 -2.78
N SER A 70 -10.43 -17.81 -2.93
CA SER A 70 -9.07 -17.84 -3.48
C SER A 70 -9.02 -17.21 -4.88
N GLU A 71 -10.02 -17.49 -5.73
CA GLU A 71 -10.12 -16.91 -7.07
C GLU A 71 -10.32 -15.41 -7.04
N TYR A 72 -11.18 -14.92 -6.15
CA TYR A 72 -11.41 -13.49 -5.98
C TYR A 72 -10.14 -12.78 -5.52
N ASN A 73 -9.43 -13.33 -4.54
CA ASN A 73 -8.21 -12.73 -4.03
C ASN A 73 -7.09 -12.70 -5.07
N LYS A 74 -7.02 -13.65 -5.97
CA LYS A 74 -6.11 -13.58 -7.12
C LYS A 74 -6.48 -12.44 -8.07
N ALA A 75 -7.78 -12.26 -8.32
CA ALA A 75 -8.26 -11.14 -9.14
C ALA A 75 -7.99 -9.79 -8.47
N VAL A 76 -8.18 -9.70 -7.15
CA VAL A 76 -7.86 -8.50 -6.36
C VAL A 76 -6.39 -8.17 -6.46
N GLU A 77 -5.51 -9.15 -6.32
CA GLU A 77 -4.06 -8.96 -6.47
C GLU A 77 -3.71 -8.37 -7.84
N ALA A 78 -4.25 -8.95 -8.90
CA ALA A 78 -4.01 -8.45 -10.26
C ALA A 78 -4.48 -7.00 -10.43
N VAL A 79 -5.66 -6.67 -9.89
CA VAL A 79 -6.21 -5.31 -9.97
C VAL A 79 -5.36 -4.32 -9.17
N LYS A 80 -4.88 -4.70 -7.99
CA LYS A 80 -3.98 -3.87 -7.18
C LYS A 80 -2.66 -3.58 -7.91
N ILE A 81 -2.08 -4.57 -8.54
CA ILE A 81 -0.85 -4.39 -9.33
C ILE A 81 -1.09 -3.42 -10.49
N GLU A 82 -2.18 -3.60 -11.24
CA GLU A 82 -2.53 -2.70 -12.34
C GLU A 82 -2.80 -1.28 -11.86
N TRP A 83 -3.45 -1.12 -10.70
CA TRP A 83 -3.70 0.17 -10.10
C TRP A 83 -2.39 0.92 -9.79
N LEU A 84 -1.41 0.21 -9.21
CA LEU A 84 -0.09 0.80 -8.93
C LEU A 84 0.63 1.20 -10.21
N LYS A 85 0.59 0.37 -11.24
CA LYS A 85 1.19 0.69 -12.55
C LYS A 85 0.55 1.89 -13.21
N LYS A 86 -0.75 2.08 -13.00
CA LYS A 86 -1.49 3.22 -13.56
C LYS A 86 -1.19 4.51 -12.79
N HIS A 87 -1.25 4.48 -11.47
CA HIS A 87 -1.18 5.68 -10.63
C HIS A 87 0.23 6.07 -10.20
N LEU A 88 1.14 5.10 -10.08
CA LEU A 88 2.55 5.31 -9.74
C LEU A 88 3.46 4.72 -10.82
N LYS A 89 3.16 5.05 -12.05
CA LYS A 89 3.80 4.50 -13.25
C LYS A 89 5.33 4.65 -13.26
N SER A 90 5.85 5.76 -12.73
CA SER A 90 7.30 6.03 -12.74
C SER A 90 8.06 5.36 -11.60
N VAL A 91 7.36 4.80 -10.61
CA VAL A 91 7.98 4.22 -9.42
C VAL A 91 8.27 2.74 -9.65
N HIS A 92 9.52 2.34 -9.42
CA HIS A 92 9.89 0.93 -9.42
C HIS A 92 9.61 0.31 -8.06
N PHE A 93 8.65 -0.62 -8.01
CA PHE A 93 8.37 -1.41 -6.81
C PHE A 93 9.26 -2.65 -6.79
N GLU A 94 10.08 -2.77 -5.75
CA GLU A 94 10.93 -3.95 -5.56
C GLU A 94 10.10 -5.19 -5.30
N SER A 95 9.02 -5.05 -4.53
CA SER A 95 8.04 -6.11 -4.33
C SER A 95 6.64 -5.54 -4.18
N ILE A 96 5.65 -6.29 -4.64
CA ILE A 96 4.23 -6.02 -4.40
C ILE A 96 3.66 -7.32 -3.84
N ILE A 97 3.39 -7.31 -2.54
CA ILE A 97 2.96 -8.49 -1.79
C ILE A 97 1.50 -8.32 -1.39
N VAL A 98 0.66 -9.22 -1.85
CA VAL A 98 -0.75 -9.28 -1.43
C VAL A 98 -0.96 -10.58 -0.66
N LEU A 99 -1.21 -10.45 0.63
CA LEU A 99 -1.33 -11.57 1.56
C LEU A 99 -2.81 -11.87 1.83
N PRO A 100 -3.14 -13.11 2.24
CA PRO A 100 -4.48 -13.38 2.76
C PRO A 100 -4.80 -12.44 3.93
N TYR A 101 -6.07 -12.02 4.02
CA TYR A 101 -6.53 -11.12 5.07
C TYR A 101 -6.13 -11.64 6.46
N GLY A 102 -5.56 -10.76 7.28
CA GLY A 102 -5.15 -11.08 8.63
C GLY A 102 -3.77 -11.69 8.77
N THR A 103 -3.05 -11.93 7.68
CA THR A 103 -1.68 -12.45 7.75
C THR A 103 -0.75 -11.42 8.38
N PRO A 104 0.08 -11.81 9.37
CA PRO A 104 1.03 -10.88 9.99
C PRO A 104 2.03 -10.33 8.98
N LYS A 105 1.98 -9.01 8.75
CA LYS A 105 2.84 -8.36 7.76
C LYS A 105 4.31 -8.37 8.16
N GLU A 106 4.60 -8.32 9.47
CA GLU A 106 5.97 -8.32 9.99
C GLU A 106 6.75 -9.59 9.70
N LEU A 107 6.07 -10.66 9.29
CA LEU A 107 6.72 -11.89 8.86
C LEU A 107 7.25 -11.82 7.43
N TYR A 108 6.83 -10.83 6.65
CA TYR A 108 7.13 -10.73 5.22
C TYR A 108 7.93 -9.50 4.83
N GLY A 109 8.26 -8.65 5.77
CA GLY A 109 9.04 -7.45 5.48
C GLY A 109 9.66 -6.86 6.74
N ASN A 110 10.60 -5.95 6.54
CA ASN A 110 11.22 -5.19 7.62
C ASN A 110 11.63 -3.82 7.10
N GLY A 111 11.78 -2.86 8.00
CA GLY A 111 12.13 -1.49 7.68
C GLY A 111 10.99 -0.55 8.06
N ILE A 112 10.61 0.33 7.15
CA ILE A 112 9.56 1.31 7.39
C ILE A 112 8.24 0.81 6.80
N LEU A 113 7.15 0.95 7.56
CA LEU A 113 5.79 0.63 7.11
C LEU A 113 4.90 1.85 7.31
N PHE A 114 4.11 2.17 6.27
CA PHE A 114 2.98 3.09 6.38
C PHE A 114 1.70 2.27 6.27
N ASP A 115 0.88 2.30 7.32
CA ASP A 115 -0.36 1.52 7.41
C ASP A 115 -1.37 2.28 8.27
N ASP A 116 -2.62 2.34 7.83
CA ASP A 116 -3.68 3.03 8.55
C ASP A 116 -4.21 2.23 9.75
N GLU A 117 -3.91 0.93 9.82
CA GLU A 117 -4.38 0.08 10.91
C GLU A 117 -3.41 0.03 12.08
N GLU A 118 -3.92 0.37 13.26
CA GLU A 118 -3.13 0.36 14.50
C GLU A 118 -2.54 -1.01 14.80
N HIS A 119 -3.33 -2.08 14.62
CA HIS A 119 -2.87 -3.43 14.87
C HIS A 119 -1.60 -3.75 14.05
N ASN A 120 -1.62 -3.43 12.77
CA ASN A 120 -0.47 -3.68 11.89
C ASN A 120 0.75 -2.85 12.30
N ARG A 121 0.54 -1.61 12.69
CA ARG A 121 1.65 -0.77 13.18
C ARG A 121 2.24 -1.31 14.48
N THR A 122 1.40 -1.77 15.39
CA THR A 122 1.84 -2.33 16.67
C THR A 122 2.67 -3.58 16.49
N THR A 123 2.21 -4.50 15.65
CA THR A 123 2.92 -5.77 15.42
C THR A 123 4.20 -5.58 14.58
N TRP A 124 4.22 -4.62 13.68
CA TRP A 124 5.43 -4.26 12.93
C TRP A 124 6.49 -3.67 13.87
N GLY A 125 6.05 -2.83 14.78
CA GLY A 125 6.91 -2.24 15.80
C GLY A 125 7.59 -0.96 15.34
N LYS A 126 8.87 -0.83 15.70
CA LYS A 126 9.66 0.36 15.36
C LYS A 126 9.74 0.55 13.84
N GLY A 127 9.48 1.77 13.40
CA GLY A 127 9.49 2.09 11.97
C GLY A 127 8.12 2.03 11.31
N ALA A 128 7.04 1.77 12.06
CA ALA A 128 5.69 1.81 11.56
C ALA A 128 5.04 3.18 11.81
N TYR A 129 4.38 3.72 10.80
CA TYR A 129 3.78 5.05 10.81
C TYR A 129 2.39 5.02 10.20
N THR A 130 1.58 6.05 10.52
CA THR A 130 0.25 6.21 9.92
C THR A 130 0.34 6.79 8.51
N GLU A 131 -0.76 6.71 7.78
CA GLU A 131 -0.89 7.32 6.44
C GLU A 131 -0.69 8.84 6.46
N LYS A 132 -0.96 9.48 7.59
CA LYS A 132 -0.78 10.93 7.74
C LYS A 132 0.69 11.34 7.85
N GLU A 133 1.56 10.39 8.14
CA GLU A 133 2.98 10.63 8.35
C GLU A 133 3.82 10.37 7.09
N ILE A 134 3.20 9.96 5.98
CA ILE A 134 3.92 9.60 4.75
C ILE A 134 4.87 10.72 4.32
N PHE A 135 4.35 11.91 4.03
CA PHE A 135 5.19 13.00 3.53
C PHE A 135 6.20 13.52 4.54
N PRO A 136 5.85 13.77 5.81
CA PRO A 136 6.84 14.19 6.78
C PRO A 136 8.01 13.20 6.91
N ILE A 137 7.73 11.92 6.98
CA ILE A 137 8.77 10.89 7.13
C ILE A 137 9.62 10.77 5.86
N LEU A 138 8.99 10.71 4.68
CA LEU A 138 9.74 10.59 3.42
C LEU A 138 10.62 11.81 3.16
N LYS A 139 10.11 13.02 3.45
CA LYS A 139 10.90 14.25 3.32
C LYS A 139 12.10 14.24 4.25
N LYS A 140 11.92 13.79 5.48
CA LYS A 140 13.00 13.65 6.45
C LYS A 140 14.07 12.69 5.96
N MET A 141 13.64 11.53 5.44
CA MET A 141 14.56 10.53 4.89
C MET A 141 15.38 11.08 3.72
N VAL A 142 14.74 11.79 2.80
CA VAL A 142 15.44 12.43 1.66
C VAL A 142 16.48 13.43 2.16
N ALA A 143 16.15 14.22 3.18
CA ALA A 143 17.03 15.25 3.72
C ALA A 143 18.23 14.69 4.49
N GLU A 144 18.12 13.48 5.05
CA GLU A 144 19.19 12.87 5.86
C GLU A 144 20.29 12.20 5.04
N MET A 145 20.16 12.19 3.72
CA MET A 145 21.12 11.47 2.86
C MET A 145 22.01 12.39 2.04
#